data_524ea62f727f43526dc479e669a21441
#
_entry.id   524ea62f727f43526dc479e669a21441
#
_cell.length_a   1.000
_cell.length_b   1.000
_cell.length_c   1.000
_cell.angle_alpha   90.00
_cell.angle_beta   90.00
_cell.angle_gamma   90.00
#
_symmetry.space_group_name_H-M   'P 1'
#
loop_
_entity.id
_entity.type
_entity.pdbx_description
1 polymer ?
#
loop_
_entity_poly.entity_id
_entity_poly.type
_entity_poly.pdbx_seq_one_letter_code
_entity_poly.pdbx_strand_id
1 'polypeptide(L)'
;MNYLAGGSTVNPTEQGLNIPVDMAFAFHSDAGTTLNDSIIGTLGIYYTNVYNEEYANGASRYLAHDMTDLIQSNIVRDIRSLYEPDWTRRGMWNQSYYEARVPRVPTMLLELLSHQNFADMRYGLDPRFRFTVSRAIYK
;
A
#
# COMPACT_ATOMS: atom_id res chain seq x y z
N MET A 1 10.39 7.47 -6.54
CA MET A 1 9.45 8.55 -6.17
C MET A 1 10.18 9.84 -5.82
N ASN A 2 11.05 9.89 -4.79
CA ASN A 2 11.74 11.12 -4.37
C ASN A 2 12.56 11.80 -5.49
N TYR A 3 13.23 11.01 -6.35
CA TYR A 3 13.93 11.56 -7.52
C TYR A 3 12.97 12.27 -8.49
N LEU A 4 11.78 11.72 -8.72
CA LEU A 4 10.76 12.36 -9.56
C LEU A 4 10.30 13.70 -8.95
N ALA A 5 10.11 13.73 -7.64
CA ALA A 5 9.55 14.89 -6.91
C ALA A 5 10.58 15.97 -6.54
N GLY A 6 11.88 15.76 -6.72
CA GLY A 6 12.85 16.81 -6.42
C GLY A 6 14.15 16.36 -5.74
N GLY A 7 14.52 15.11 -5.89
CA GLY A 7 15.79 14.56 -5.43
C GLY A 7 15.67 13.49 -4.37
N SER A 8 16.68 12.64 -4.30
CA SER A 8 16.73 11.46 -3.44
C SER A 8 17.91 11.51 -2.49
N THR A 9 17.70 11.10 -1.24
CA THR A 9 18.80 10.94 -0.25
C THR A 9 19.74 9.80 -0.60
N VAL A 10 19.31 8.85 -1.42
CA VAL A 10 20.14 7.74 -1.93
C VAL A 10 21.08 8.20 -3.02
N ASN A 11 20.69 9.25 -3.75
CA ASN A 11 21.52 9.85 -4.81
C ASN A 11 21.55 11.37 -4.65
N PRO A 12 22.28 11.87 -3.61
CA PRO A 12 22.20 13.27 -3.21
C PRO A 12 22.85 14.24 -4.18
N THR A 13 23.68 13.76 -5.11
CA THR A 13 24.37 14.59 -6.10
C THR A 13 23.52 14.88 -7.33
N GLU A 14 22.39 14.17 -7.49
CA GLU A 14 21.48 14.35 -8.61
C GLU A 14 20.29 15.23 -8.27
N GLN A 15 20.09 16.25 -9.05
CA GLN A 15 18.89 17.05 -8.99
C GLN A 15 17.71 16.23 -9.52
N GLY A 16 16.62 16.18 -8.75
CA GLY A 16 15.41 15.52 -9.17
C GLY A 16 14.68 16.23 -10.30
N LEU A 17 13.66 15.58 -10.85
CA LEU A 17 12.93 16.07 -12.01
C LEU A 17 11.88 17.15 -11.67
N ASN A 18 11.61 17.42 -10.39
CA ASN A 18 10.62 18.39 -9.92
C ASN A 18 9.20 18.16 -10.50
N ILE A 19 8.86 16.91 -10.75
CA ILE A 19 7.50 16.53 -11.16
C ILE A 19 6.61 16.63 -9.93
N PRO A 20 5.49 17.38 -9.98
CA PRO A 20 4.56 17.43 -8.86
C PRO A 20 3.93 16.06 -8.62
N VAL A 21 4.07 15.54 -7.41
CA VAL A 21 3.51 14.26 -6.97
C VAL A 21 2.73 14.53 -5.69
N ASP A 22 1.45 14.19 -5.68
CA ASP A 22 0.57 14.42 -4.54
C ASP A 22 0.55 13.25 -3.56
N MET A 23 0.73 12.01 -4.07
CA MET A 23 0.74 10.79 -3.27
C MET A 23 1.62 9.71 -3.92
N ALA A 24 2.01 8.72 -3.11
CA ALA A 24 2.76 7.57 -3.59
C ALA A 24 2.12 6.26 -3.13
N PHE A 25 2.31 5.22 -3.92
CA PHE A 25 1.74 3.90 -3.68
C PHE A 25 2.79 2.82 -3.97
N ALA A 26 3.09 1.99 -2.96
CA ALA A 26 3.95 0.83 -3.11
C ALA A 26 3.09 -0.43 -3.12
N PHE A 27 3.18 -1.20 -4.20
CA PHE A 27 2.37 -2.39 -4.41
C PHE A 27 3.22 -3.65 -4.19
N HIS A 28 2.86 -4.43 -3.18
CA HIS A 28 3.57 -5.63 -2.75
C HIS A 28 2.66 -6.84 -2.62
N SER A 29 3.29 -7.99 -2.49
CA SER A 29 2.70 -9.23 -1.98
C SER A 29 3.52 -9.72 -0.80
N ASP A 30 2.85 -10.08 0.28
CA ASP A 30 3.44 -10.56 1.52
C ASP A 30 3.99 -11.99 1.37
N ALA A 31 4.86 -12.38 2.30
CA ALA A 31 5.34 -13.75 2.46
C ALA A 31 4.77 -14.32 3.77
N GLY A 32 4.00 -15.37 3.68
CA GLY A 32 3.43 -16.01 4.86
C GLY A 32 2.48 -17.13 4.50
N THR A 33 2.35 -18.09 5.42
CA THR A 33 1.46 -19.22 5.29
C THR A 33 0.57 -19.32 6.52
N THR A 34 -0.59 -19.95 6.36
CA THR A 34 -1.50 -20.27 7.45
C THR A 34 -1.66 -21.78 7.57
N LEU A 35 -1.97 -22.25 8.76
CA LEU A 35 -2.42 -23.64 8.95
C LEU A 35 -3.72 -23.84 8.16
N ASN A 36 -3.84 -24.98 7.48
CA ASN A 36 -4.98 -25.34 6.65
C ASN A 36 -5.20 -24.42 5.43
N ASP A 37 -4.17 -23.67 5.04
CA ASP A 37 -4.21 -22.83 3.84
C ASP A 37 -5.42 -21.88 3.79
N SER A 38 -5.74 -21.27 4.93
CA SER A 38 -6.80 -20.25 4.99
C SER A 38 -6.31 -18.91 4.44
N ILE A 39 -7.25 -18.06 3.99
CA ILE A 39 -6.96 -16.73 3.45
C ILE A 39 -6.16 -15.89 4.44
N ILE A 40 -5.04 -15.33 3.99
CA ILE A 40 -4.25 -14.33 4.71
C ILE A 40 -4.83 -12.94 4.45
N GLY A 41 -5.09 -12.58 3.20
CA GLY A 41 -5.78 -11.37 2.79
C GLY A 41 -4.88 -10.13 2.74
N THR A 42 -5.53 -8.96 2.77
CA THR A 42 -4.92 -7.67 2.44
C THR A 42 -4.50 -6.87 3.68
N LEU A 43 -3.26 -6.36 3.67
CA LEU A 43 -2.70 -5.48 4.70
C LEU A 43 -2.31 -4.13 4.09
N GLY A 44 -2.68 -3.04 4.74
CA GLY A 44 -2.20 -1.70 4.45
C GLY A 44 -1.15 -1.25 5.46
N ILE A 45 -0.07 -0.63 5.00
CA ILE A 45 1.01 -0.11 5.84
C ILE A 45 1.23 1.36 5.53
N TYR A 46 1.37 2.17 6.57
CA TYR A 46 1.66 3.60 6.50
C TYR A 46 2.64 3.99 7.61
N TYR A 47 3.13 5.22 7.65
CA TYR A 47 3.98 5.67 8.74
C TYR A 47 3.81 7.15 9.06
N THR A 48 3.51 7.46 10.34
CA THR A 48 3.29 8.83 10.80
C THR A 48 4.42 9.37 11.68
N ASN A 49 5.15 8.53 12.42
CA ASN A 49 6.01 8.90 13.54
C ASN A 49 7.37 9.50 13.13
N VAL A 50 7.40 10.43 12.19
CA VAL A 50 8.58 11.17 11.77
C VAL A 50 8.26 12.63 11.52
N TYR A 51 9.25 13.52 11.70
CA TYR A 51 9.15 14.95 11.40
C TYR A 51 7.93 15.63 12.05
N ASN A 52 7.68 15.36 13.33
CA ASN A 52 6.53 15.85 14.09
C ASN A 52 5.17 15.50 13.42
N GLU A 53 5.11 14.33 12.75
CA GLU A 53 3.93 13.84 12.05
C GLU A 53 3.49 14.70 10.85
N GLU A 54 4.43 15.50 10.30
CA GLU A 54 4.18 16.35 9.14
C GLU A 54 5.11 16.02 7.97
N TYR A 55 4.65 16.33 6.78
CA TYR A 55 5.47 16.41 5.57
C TYR A 55 6.14 17.79 5.47
N ALA A 56 7.16 17.91 4.61
CA ALA A 56 7.92 19.16 4.45
C ALA A 56 7.05 20.35 4.00
N ASN A 57 5.89 20.12 3.42
CA ASN A 57 4.93 21.14 3.03
C ASN A 57 3.90 21.47 4.13
N GLY A 58 4.07 20.96 5.35
CA GLY A 58 3.16 21.16 6.48
C GLY A 58 1.89 20.27 6.47
N ALA A 59 1.73 19.41 5.48
CA ALA A 59 0.60 18.48 5.47
C ALA A 59 0.80 17.37 6.51
N SER A 60 -0.27 16.98 7.19
CA SER A 60 -0.22 15.92 8.19
C SER A 60 0.10 14.56 7.57
N ARG A 61 0.95 13.78 8.23
CA ARG A 61 1.22 12.38 7.86
C ARG A 61 0.04 11.45 8.08
N TYR A 62 -0.97 11.85 8.82
CA TYR A 62 -2.23 11.12 8.94
C TYR A 62 -3.01 11.03 7.62
N LEU A 63 -2.69 11.86 6.62
CA LEU A 63 -3.20 11.66 5.26
C LEU A 63 -2.78 10.32 4.66
N ALA A 64 -1.61 9.77 5.03
CA ALA A 64 -1.21 8.42 4.63
C ALA A 64 -2.07 7.34 5.30
N HIS A 65 -2.46 7.53 6.58
CA HIS A 65 -3.42 6.67 7.26
C HIS A 65 -4.77 6.64 6.53
N ASP A 66 -5.34 7.82 6.25
CA ASP A 66 -6.66 7.94 5.65
C ASP A 66 -6.68 7.37 4.22
N MET A 67 -5.63 7.63 3.43
CA MET A 67 -5.45 7.03 2.12
C MET A 67 -5.36 5.51 2.21
N THR A 68 -4.62 4.98 3.18
CA THR A 68 -4.45 3.54 3.39
C THR A 68 -5.78 2.88 3.75
N ASP A 69 -6.54 3.48 4.67
CA ASP A 69 -7.86 2.98 5.07
C ASP A 69 -8.84 2.96 3.90
N LEU A 70 -8.91 4.04 3.14
CA LEU A 70 -9.79 4.16 1.99
C LEU A 70 -9.50 3.12 0.93
N ILE A 71 -8.24 3.03 0.49
CA ILE A 71 -7.82 2.10 -0.57
C ILE A 71 -8.00 0.65 -0.13
N GLN A 72 -7.53 0.28 1.07
CA GLN A 72 -7.68 -1.08 1.60
C GLN A 72 -9.16 -1.48 1.72
N SER A 73 -10.01 -0.57 2.20
CA SER A 73 -11.45 -0.80 2.34
C SER A 73 -12.12 -1.03 0.99
N ASN A 74 -11.78 -0.23 -0.03
CA ASN A 74 -12.29 -0.40 -1.38
C ASN A 74 -11.89 -1.76 -1.99
N ILE A 75 -10.60 -2.13 -1.85
CA ILE A 75 -10.07 -3.41 -2.35
C ILE A 75 -10.81 -4.58 -1.69
N VAL A 76 -10.86 -4.62 -0.37
CA VAL A 76 -11.48 -5.72 0.39
C VAL A 76 -12.97 -5.83 0.09
N ARG A 77 -13.68 -4.70 0.01
CA ARG A 77 -15.10 -4.68 -0.35
C ARG A 77 -15.34 -5.28 -1.73
N ASP A 78 -14.56 -4.89 -2.73
CA ASP A 78 -14.73 -5.38 -4.09
C ASP A 78 -14.35 -6.88 -4.20
N ILE A 79 -13.30 -7.33 -3.48
CA ILE A 79 -12.94 -8.76 -3.42
C ILE A 79 -14.04 -9.57 -2.75
N ARG A 80 -14.56 -9.13 -1.62
CA ARG A 80 -15.65 -9.83 -0.91
C ARG A 80 -16.92 -9.94 -1.75
N SER A 81 -17.22 -8.90 -2.51
CA SER A 81 -18.42 -8.88 -3.36
C SER A 81 -18.33 -9.81 -4.57
N LEU A 82 -17.14 -10.01 -5.14
CA LEU A 82 -16.99 -10.63 -6.47
C LEU A 82 -16.28 -12.00 -6.45
N TYR A 83 -15.52 -12.30 -5.39
CA TYR A 83 -14.63 -13.46 -5.35
C TYR A 83 -14.74 -14.29 -4.08
N GLU A 84 -14.44 -13.67 -2.92
CA GLU A 84 -14.30 -14.39 -1.65
C GLU A 84 -14.93 -13.58 -0.52
N PRO A 85 -16.15 -13.92 -0.09
CA PRO A 85 -16.84 -13.21 0.99
C PRO A 85 -16.05 -13.12 2.31
N ASP A 86 -15.24 -14.14 2.57
CA ASP A 86 -14.43 -14.24 3.80
C ASP A 86 -13.02 -13.64 3.64
N TRP A 87 -12.76 -12.88 2.55
CA TRP A 87 -11.47 -12.22 2.35
C TRP A 87 -11.08 -11.38 3.55
N THR A 88 -9.91 -11.66 4.10
CA THR A 88 -9.45 -11.01 5.32
C THR A 88 -8.99 -9.57 5.05
N ARG A 89 -9.62 -8.60 5.73
CA ARG A 89 -9.06 -7.27 5.91
C ARG A 89 -8.17 -7.30 7.14
N ARG A 90 -6.87 -7.36 6.94
CA ARG A 90 -5.88 -7.28 8.03
C ARG A 90 -5.89 -5.86 8.61
N GLY A 91 -5.46 -5.72 9.88
CA GLY A 91 -5.30 -4.41 10.49
C GLY A 91 -4.31 -3.54 9.72
N MET A 92 -4.47 -2.23 9.77
CA MET A 92 -3.48 -1.31 9.23
C MET A 92 -2.28 -1.19 10.17
N TRP A 93 -1.06 -1.16 9.61
CA TRP A 93 0.17 -1.06 10.38
C TRP A 93 0.81 0.32 10.25
N ASN A 94 0.98 1.00 11.37
CA ASN A 94 1.82 2.19 11.46
C ASN A 94 3.27 1.76 11.72
N GLN A 95 4.01 1.42 10.66
CA GLN A 95 5.32 0.79 10.76
C GLN A 95 6.36 1.47 9.87
N SER A 96 7.60 1.57 10.38
CA SER A 96 8.72 2.26 9.74
C SER A 96 9.34 1.49 8.58
N TYR A 97 8.53 1.08 7.61
CA TYR A 97 9.04 0.58 6.33
C TYR A 97 9.63 1.72 5.51
N TYR A 98 10.69 1.42 4.77
CA TYR A 98 11.40 2.44 3.99
C TYR A 98 10.45 3.17 3.03
N GLU A 99 9.63 2.44 2.29
CA GLU A 99 8.67 2.96 1.32
C GLU A 99 7.50 3.74 1.94
N ALA A 100 7.15 3.46 3.19
CA ALA A 100 6.14 4.24 3.91
C ALA A 100 6.72 5.49 4.59
N ARG A 101 8.00 5.45 4.99
CA ARG A 101 8.64 6.50 5.78
C ARG A 101 9.32 7.58 4.96
N VAL A 102 10.04 7.18 3.90
CA VAL A 102 10.97 8.06 3.16
C VAL A 102 10.29 8.99 2.14
N PRO A 103 9.19 8.62 1.47
CA PRO A 103 8.52 9.54 0.58
C PRO A 103 8.08 10.84 1.27
N ARG A 104 8.16 11.94 0.51
CA ARG A 104 7.81 13.30 0.98
C ARG A 104 6.33 13.65 0.79
N VAL A 105 5.53 12.68 0.41
CA VAL A 105 4.09 12.78 0.15
C VAL A 105 3.36 11.65 0.86
N PRO A 106 2.03 11.75 1.07
CA PRO A 106 1.23 10.65 1.60
C PRO A 106 1.49 9.36 0.85
N THR A 107 1.82 8.30 1.58
CA THR A 107 2.25 7.04 0.98
C THR A 107 1.60 5.86 1.69
N MET A 108 1.05 4.96 0.89
CA MET A 108 0.62 3.64 1.31
C MET A 108 1.55 2.56 0.76
N LEU A 109 1.91 1.57 1.58
CA LEU A 109 2.42 0.29 1.13
C LEU A 109 1.31 -0.75 1.28
N LEU A 110 0.93 -1.37 0.19
CA LEU A 110 -0.09 -2.41 0.14
C LEU A 110 0.56 -3.79 0.04
N GLU A 111 0.27 -4.66 0.99
CA GLU A 111 0.44 -6.10 0.85
C GLU A 111 -0.91 -6.68 0.42
N LEU A 112 -1.10 -6.89 -0.88
CA LEU A 112 -2.39 -7.29 -1.42
C LEU A 112 -2.84 -8.64 -0.90
N LEU A 113 -1.91 -9.60 -0.89
CA LEU A 113 -2.12 -11.01 -0.56
C LEU A 113 -0.77 -11.66 -0.25
N SER A 114 -0.77 -12.91 0.23
CA SER A 114 0.49 -13.65 0.38
C SER A 114 0.78 -14.51 -0.85
N HIS A 115 1.96 -14.31 -1.45
CA HIS A 115 2.43 -15.13 -2.57
C HIS A 115 2.89 -16.54 -2.16
N GLN A 116 3.00 -16.82 -0.86
CA GLN A 116 3.32 -18.15 -0.32
C GLN A 116 2.08 -18.93 0.14
N ASN A 117 0.90 -18.30 0.14
CA ASN A 117 -0.35 -18.92 0.54
C ASN A 117 -1.16 -19.32 -0.69
N PHE A 118 -1.52 -20.62 -0.78
CA PHE A 118 -2.24 -21.13 -1.95
C PHE A 118 -3.65 -20.55 -2.08
N ALA A 119 -4.35 -20.38 -0.94
CA ALA A 119 -5.71 -19.82 -0.96
C ALA A 119 -5.72 -18.38 -1.50
N ASP A 120 -4.74 -17.55 -1.12
CA ASP A 120 -4.57 -16.20 -1.65
C ASP A 120 -4.18 -16.22 -3.14
N MET A 121 -3.18 -17.04 -3.50
CA MET A 121 -2.63 -17.09 -4.85
C MET A 121 -3.62 -17.64 -5.89
N ARG A 122 -4.55 -18.47 -5.49
CA ARG A 122 -5.67 -18.92 -6.36
C ARG A 122 -6.39 -17.72 -6.99
N TYR A 123 -6.58 -16.64 -6.22
CA TYR A 123 -7.14 -15.38 -6.72
C TYR A 123 -6.09 -14.53 -7.42
N GLY A 124 -4.91 -14.38 -6.84
CA GLY A 124 -3.84 -13.57 -7.40
C GLY A 124 -3.41 -13.95 -8.83
N LEU A 125 -3.60 -15.20 -9.23
CA LEU A 125 -3.32 -15.68 -10.59
C LEU A 125 -4.46 -15.38 -11.58
N ASP A 126 -5.67 -15.05 -11.13
CA ASP A 126 -6.79 -14.68 -12.02
C ASP A 126 -6.62 -13.24 -12.54
N PRO A 127 -6.52 -13.01 -13.86
CA PRO A 127 -6.43 -11.68 -14.43
C PRO A 127 -7.61 -10.75 -14.08
N ARG A 128 -8.79 -11.31 -13.93
CA ARG A 128 -10.01 -10.56 -13.58
C ARG A 128 -9.94 -10.03 -12.13
N PHE A 129 -9.41 -10.85 -11.22
CA PHE A 129 -9.16 -10.43 -9.85
C PHE A 129 -8.18 -9.23 -9.82
N ARG A 130 -7.05 -9.34 -10.54
CA ARG A 130 -6.06 -8.26 -10.64
C ARG A 130 -6.66 -6.98 -11.22
N PHE A 131 -7.50 -7.09 -12.25
CA PHE A 131 -8.23 -5.94 -12.80
C PHE A 131 -9.19 -5.32 -11.78
N THR A 132 -9.91 -6.12 -11.01
CA THR A 132 -10.81 -5.64 -9.96
C THR A 132 -10.06 -4.89 -8.87
N VAL A 133 -8.91 -5.41 -8.43
CA VAL A 133 -8.04 -4.73 -7.46
C VAL A 133 -7.54 -3.40 -8.02
N SER A 134 -7.03 -3.37 -9.25
CA SER A 134 -6.56 -2.14 -9.89
C SER A 134 -7.66 -1.08 -9.97
N ARG A 135 -8.88 -1.49 -10.32
CA ARG A 135 -10.05 -0.59 -10.34
C ARG A 135 -10.40 -0.08 -8.95
N ALA A 136 -10.30 -0.91 -7.92
CA ALA A 136 -10.59 -0.53 -6.54
C ALA A 136 -9.58 0.50 -5.98
N ILE A 137 -8.32 0.41 -6.40
CA ILE A 137 -7.28 1.41 -6.08
C ILE A 137 -7.58 2.75 -6.75
N TYR A 138 -8.11 2.72 -7.96
CA TYR A 138 -8.39 3.95 -8.74
C TYR A 138 -9.64 4.71 -8.26
N LYS A 139 -10.56 4.08 -7.54
CA LYS A 139 -11.78 4.71 -7.00
C LYS A 139 -11.47 5.75 -5.92
#